data_44c3808f214fb346bb2c9309d53a2cad
#
_entry.id   44c3808f214fb346bb2c9309d53a2cad
#
_cell.length_a   1.000
_cell.length_b   1.000
_cell.length_c   1.000
_cell.angle_alpha   90.00
_cell.angle_beta   90.00
_cell.angle_gamma   90.00
#
_symmetry.space_group_name_H-M   'P 1'
#
loop_
_entity.id
_entity.type
_entity.pdbx_description
1 polymer ?
#
loop_
_entity_poly.entity_id
_entity_poly.type
_entity_poly.pdbx_seq_one_letter_code
_entity_poly.pdbx_strand_id
1 'polypeptide(L)'
;MLDDELPGLTYLKMLCEQIVELEIVKVYNDPEKLVDELPLLDFDLLITDVEMPGKDGLSLATSLTDKLVIFITAYKDYAADAFTIDAVDYITKPVTKERLHKAVFKSLELFNNKNQSPKFVTLNTDKGKTLIYFDQLVYIKVSASDSRDKEVLFVDDSILVLKNINFDSLLGQLPSDQFCRVNKKEVVAFKAIHSFSHNELVLKNKLKSGQPIRLSLSETYRSAFLNQFKI
;
A
#
# COMPACT_ATOMS: atom_id res chain seq x y z
N MET A 1 20.31 -7.92 -2.70
CA MET A 1 20.77 -8.56 -3.96
C MET A 1 21.50 -9.84 -3.62
N LEU A 2 21.43 -10.83 -4.49
CA LEU A 2 22.04 -12.15 -4.30
C LEU A 2 22.61 -12.68 -5.62
N ASP A 3 23.88 -13.09 -5.63
CA ASP A 3 24.58 -13.72 -6.75
C ASP A 3 25.86 -14.35 -6.20
N ASP A 4 26.11 -15.64 -6.41
CA ASP A 4 27.28 -16.34 -5.87
C ASP A 4 28.58 -15.93 -6.59
N GLU A 5 28.49 -15.34 -7.78
CA GLU A 5 29.62 -14.81 -8.52
C GLU A 5 29.99 -13.38 -8.09
N LEU A 6 31.02 -13.22 -7.27
CA LEU A 6 31.44 -11.90 -6.75
C LEU A 6 31.66 -10.82 -7.82
N PRO A 7 32.26 -11.11 -9.01
CA PRO A 7 32.39 -10.10 -10.07
C PRO A 7 31.05 -9.62 -10.61
N GLY A 8 30.10 -10.54 -10.82
CA GLY A 8 28.75 -10.25 -11.26
C GLY A 8 27.99 -9.40 -10.24
N LEU A 9 28.08 -9.78 -8.97
CA LEU A 9 27.47 -9.10 -7.84
C LEU A 9 28.01 -7.67 -7.66
N THR A 10 29.33 -7.50 -7.80
CA THR A 10 29.98 -6.18 -7.72
C THR A 10 29.51 -5.25 -8.84
N TYR A 11 29.44 -5.79 -10.07
CA TYR A 11 28.95 -5.05 -11.23
C TYR A 11 27.46 -4.67 -11.09
N LEU A 12 26.64 -5.62 -10.66
CA LEU A 12 25.23 -5.39 -10.41
C LEU A 12 25.02 -4.29 -9.34
N LYS A 13 25.78 -4.36 -8.24
CA LYS A 13 25.75 -3.33 -7.21
C LYS A 13 26.06 -1.95 -7.76
N MET A 14 27.11 -1.83 -8.57
CA MET A 14 27.51 -0.57 -9.20
C MET A 14 26.39 -0.03 -10.13
N LEU A 15 25.67 -0.89 -10.84
CA LEU A 15 24.55 -0.46 -11.67
C LEU A 15 23.36 0.00 -10.82
N CYS A 16 23.03 -0.72 -9.75
CA CYS A 16 21.94 -0.37 -8.83
C CYS A 16 22.19 0.97 -8.12
N GLU A 17 23.41 1.25 -7.71
CA GLU A 17 23.81 2.53 -7.08
C GLU A 17 23.60 3.76 -7.99
N GLN A 18 23.45 3.56 -9.31
CA GLN A 18 23.16 4.63 -10.26
C GLN A 18 21.66 4.85 -10.47
N ILE A 19 20.80 4.08 -9.83
CA ILE A 19 19.33 4.19 -9.94
C ILE A 19 18.82 4.84 -8.66
N VAL A 20 18.32 6.07 -8.79
CA VAL A 20 17.92 6.93 -7.64
C VAL A 20 16.77 6.33 -6.84
N GLU A 21 15.92 5.54 -7.50
CA GLU A 21 14.76 4.87 -6.90
C GLU A 21 15.10 3.63 -6.06
N LEU A 22 16.38 3.20 -6.04
CA LEU A 22 16.86 2.04 -5.30
C LEU A 22 17.72 2.44 -4.10
N GLU A 23 17.39 1.83 -2.95
CA GLU A 23 18.28 1.75 -1.79
C GLU A 23 18.76 0.31 -1.63
N ILE A 24 20.06 0.11 -1.57
CA ILE A 24 20.67 -1.22 -1.38
C ILE A 24 20.70 -1.55 0.11
N VAL A 25 19.73 -2.33 0.58
CA VAL A 25 19.65 -2.78 1.97
C VAL A 25 20.81 -3.72 2.30
N LYS A 26 21.00 -4.78 1.49
CA LYS A 26 22.08 -5.76 1.71
C LYS A 26 22.42 -6.51 0.42
N VAL A 27 23.66 -7.05 0.41
CA VAL A 27 24.24 -7.81 -0.71
C VAL A 27 24.75 -9.14 -0.17
N TYR A 28 24.38 -10.26 -0.84
CA TYR A 28 24.75 -11.61 -0.47
C TYR A 28 25.42 -12.34 -1.64
N ASN A 29 26.43 -13.11 -1.35
CA ASN A 29 27.04 -14.07 -2.27
C ASN A 29 26.78 -15.53 -1.84
N ASP A 30 25.89 -15.74 -0.89
CA ASP A 30 25.56 -17.03 -0.31
C ASP A 30 24.05 -17.05 -0.03
N PRO A 31 23.28 -17.92 -0.71
CA PRO A 31 21.84 -17.99 -0.54
C PRO A 31 21.42 -18.46 0.87
N GLU A 32 22.21 -19.28 1.56
CA GLU A 32 21.87 -19.74 2.91
C GLU A 32 21.93 -18.59 3.91
N LYS A 33 22.95 -17.73 3.82
CA LYS A 33 23.03 -16.53 4.66
C LYS A 33 21.86 -15.56 4.46
N LEU A 34 21.41 -15.40 3.21
CA LEU A 34 20.21 -14.60 2.96
C LEU A 34 19.01 -15.22 3.67
N VAL A 35 18.80 -16.54 3.53
CA VAL A 35 17.65 -17.24 4.14
C VAL A 35 17.66 -17.10 5.66
N ASP A 36 18.79 -17.27 6.30
CA ASP A 36 18.93 -17.14 7.76
C ASP A 36 18.58 -15.73 8.26
N GLU A 37 18.90 -14.72 7.46
CA GLU A 37 18.68 -13.31 7.81
C GLU A 37 17.31 -12.76 7.33
N LEU A 38 16.58 -13.44 6.45
CA LEU A 38 15.29 -13.00 5.92
C LEU A 38 14.32 -12.46 6.99
N PRO A 39 14.17 -13.11 8.17
CA PRO A 39 13.25 -12.61 9.20
C PRO A 39 13.64 -11.25 9.79
N LEU A 40 14.88 -10.81 9.61
CA LEU A 40 15.44 -9.57 10.15
C LEU A 40 15.57 -8.46 9.09
N LEU A 41 15.30 -8.80 7.81
CA LEU A 41 15.47 -7.89 6.69
C LEU A 41 14.15 -7.21 6.33
N ASP A 42 14.18 -5.89 6.28
CA ASP A 42 13.12 -5.09 5.68
C ASP A 42 13.56 -4.63 4.28
N PHE A 43 12.89 -5.15 3.25
CA PHE A 43 13.16 -4.82 1.85
C PHE A 43 11.91 -5.08 0.99
N ASP A 44 11.84 -4.45 -0.17
CA ASP A 44 10.70 -4.54 -1.10
C ASP A 44 11.01 -5.38 -2.33
N LEU A 45 12.27 -5.36 -2.78
CA LEU A 45 12.73 -5.98 -4.03
C LEU A 45 13.95 -6.87 -3.78
N LEU A 46 13.88 -8.13 -4.24
CA LEU A 46 15.02 -9.01 -4.39
C LEU A 46 15.48 -9.03 -5.85
N ILE A 47 16.77 -8.79 -6.08
CA ILE A 47 17.43 -9.03 -7.36
C ILE A 47 18.38 -10.20 -7.15
N THR A 48 18.17 -11.32 -7.86
CA THR A 48 18.88 -12.58 -7.60
C THR A 48 19.26 -13.30 -8.88
N ASP A 49 20.40 -14.03 -8.85
CA ASP A 49 20.63 -15.07 -9.84
C ASP A 49 19.65 -16.24 -9.64
N VAL A 50 19.43 -17.00 -10.68
CA VAL A 50 18.63 -18.25 -10.66
C VAL A 50 19.48 -19.42 -10.21
N GLU A 51 20.62 -19.65 -10.86
CA GLU A 51 21.49 -20.79 -10.56
C GLU A 51 22.58 -20.41 -9.57
N MET A 52 22.49 -21.00 -8.39
CA MET A 52 23.49 -20.83 -7.32
C MET A 52 23.71 -22.18 -6.62
N PRO A 53 24.91 -22.44 -6.09
CA PRO A 53 25.18 -23.65 -5.31
C PRO A 53 24.26 -23.74 -4.07
N GLY A 54 23.70 -24.92 -3.86
CA GLY A 54 22.90 -25.24 -2.68
C GLY A 54 21.43 -24.91 -2.86
N LYS A 55 21.06 -23.64 -3.00
CA LYS A 55 19.65 -23.20 -3.14
C LYS A 55 19.50 -22.31 -4.34
N ASP A 56 18.62 -22.70 -5.27
CA ASP A 56 18.35 -21.91 -6.46
C ASP A 56 17.46 -20.69 -6.18
N GLY A 57 17.60 -19.65 -7.00
CA GLY A 57 16.86 -18.40 -6.86
C GLY A 57 15.35 -18.56 -7.04
N LEU A 58 14.87 -19.53 -7.84
CA LEU A 58 13.44 -19.77 -8.05
C LEU A 58 12.79 -20.33 -6.78
N SER A 59 13.41 -21.32 -6.14
CA SER A 59 12.95 -21.87 -4.87
C SER A 59 12.94 -20.82 -3.76
N LEU A 60 13.93 -19.93 -3.75
CA LEU A 60 13.98 -18.81 -2.83
C LEU A 60 12.82 -17.85 -3.07
N ALA A 61 12.57 -17.46 -4.31
CA ALA A 61 11.52 -16.52 -4.69
C ALA A 61 10.12 -17.04 -4.33
N THR A 62 9.85 -18.34 -4.49
CA THR A 62 8.57 -18.95 -4.09
C THR A 62 8.28 -18.81 -2.60
N SER A 63 9.30 -18.69 -1.76
CA SER A 63 9.13 -18.44 -0.31
C SER A 63 8.84 -16.98 0.05
N LEU A 64 8.98 -16.06 -0.91
CA LEU A 64 8.87 -14.61 -0.73
C LEU A 64 7.55 -14.06 -1.30
N THR A 65 6.41 -14.49 -0.76
CA THR A 65 5.07 -14.19 -1.29
C THR A 65 4.73 -12.70 -1.38
N ASP A 66 5.36 -11.85 -0.55
CA ASP A 66 5.05 -10.43 -0.46
C ASP A 66 6.12 -9.51 -1.07
N LYS A 67 7.22 -10.06 -1.55
CA LYS A 67 8.34 -9.31 -2.11
C LYS A 67 8.32 -9.34 -3.65
N LEU A 68 8.84 -8.28 -4.26
CA LEU A 68 9.06 -8.25 -5.70
C LEU A 68 10.39 -8.96 -6.03
N VAL A 69 10.43 -9.67 -7.15
CA VAL A 69 11.65 -10.40 -7.56
C VAL A 69 12.01 -10.08 -9.01
N ILE A 70 13.29 -9.76 -9.24
CA ILE A 70 13.90 -9.69 -10.56
C ILE A 70 14.99 -10.77 -10.62
N PHE A 71 14.92 -11.61 -11.62
CA PHE A 71 15.99 -12.58 -11.90
C PHE A 71 17.03 -12.03 -12.85
N ILE A 72 18.30 -12.34 -12.57
CA ILE A 72 19.44 -12.01 -13.43
C ILE A 72 20.28 -13.27 -13.58
N THR A 73 20.32 -13.87 -14.76
CA THR A 73 21.00 -15.15 -14.97
C THR A 73 21.60 -15.27 -16.37
N ALA A 74 22.59 -16.15 -16.52
CA ALA A 74 23.17 -16.49 -17.82
C ALA A 74 22.24 -17.36 -18.69
N TYR A 75 21.29 -18.04 -18.09
CA TYR A 75 20.43 -19.03 -18.75
C TYR A 75 19.12 -18.43 -19.22
N LYS A 76 18.64 -18.85 -20.39
CA LYS A 76 17.36 -18.37 -20.96
C LYS A 76 16.19 -19.30 -20.67
N ASP A 77 16.45 -20.52 -20.28
CA ASP A 77 15.46 -21.60 -20.20
C ASP A 77 14.52 -21.45 -18.99
N TYR A 78 14.95 -20.76 -17.94
CA TYR A 78 14.15 -20.51 -16.74
C TYR A 78 13.15 -19.35 -16.85
N ALA A 79 13.05 -18.69 -18.01
CA ALA A 79 12.11 -17.59 -18.17
C ALA A 79 10.64 -18.03 -18.01
N ALA A 80 10.31 -19.26 -18.42
CA ALA A 80 8.96 -19.82 -18.23
C ALA A 80 8.67 -20.08 -16.74
N ASP A 81 9.65 -20.60 -15.99
CA ASP A 81 9.51 -20.88 -14.56
C ASP A 81 9.41 -19.56 -13.75
N ALA A 82 10.22 -18.56 -14.09
CA ALA A 82 10.14 -17.23 -13.50
C ALA A 82 8.75 -16.59 -13.69
N PHE A 83 8.11 -16.84 -14.82
CA PHE A 83 6.75 -16.37 -15.09
C PHE A 83 5.70 -17.05 -14.20
N THR A 84 5.88 -18.35 -13.87
CA THR A 84 4.93 -19.09 -13.01
C THR A 84 4.94 -18.64 -11.54
N ILE A 85 6.00 -17.97 -11.10
CA ILE A 85 6.13 -17.42 -9.74
C ILE A 85 5.93 -15.90 -9.67
N ASP A 86 5.29 -15.31 -10.68
CA ASP A 86 4.97 -13.88 -10.75
C ASP A 86 6.20 -12.95 -10.57
N ALA A 87 7.37 -13.37 -11.06
CA ALA A 87 8.55 -12.51 -11.08
C ALA A 87 8.28 -11.22 -11.86
N VAL A 88 8.75 -10.10 -11.34
CA VAL A 88 8.59 -8.80 -11.99
C VAL A 88 9.26 -8.80 -13.36
N ASP A 89 10.47 -9.32 -13.42
CA ASP A 89 11.23 -9.36 -14.67
C ASP A 89 12.32 -10.44 -14.62
N TYR A 90 12.83 -10.76 -15.82
CA TYR A 90 13.89 -11.72 -16.05
C TYR A 90 14.92 -11.10 -17.00
N ILE A 91 16.16 -10.99 -16.54
CA ILE A 91 17.26 -10.35 -17.27
C ILE A 91 18.35 -11.36 -17.54
N THR A 92 18.71 -11.56 -18.80
CA THR A 92 19.85 -12.40 -19.16
C THR A 92 21.17 -11.63 -19.05
N LYS A 93 22.19 -12.27 -18.45
CA LYS A 93 23.56 -11.75 -18.44
C LYS A 93 24.11 -11.70 -19.89
N PRO A 94 24.87 -10.67 -20.30
CA PRO A 94 25.35 -9.56 -19.50
C PRO A 94 24.26 -8.50 -19.25
N VAL A 95 24.20 -7.98 -18.01
CA VAL A 95 23.24 -6.95 -17.63
C VAL A 95 23.68 -5.61 -18.18
N THR A 96 22.76 -4.90 -18.86
CA THR A 96 23.00 -3.49 -19.22
C THR A 96 22.25 -2.56 -18.29
N LYS A 97 22.75 -1.33 -18.14
CA LYS A 97 22.13 -0.29 -17.31
C LYS A 97 20.66 -0.05 -17.73
N GLU A 98 20.41 0.06 -19.02
CA GLU A 98 19.08 0.35 -19.57
C GLU A 98 18.11 -0.81 -19.28
N ARG A 99 18.59 -2.06 -19.37
CA ARG A 99 17.75 -3.23 -19.11
C ARG A 99 17.39 -3.35 -17.63
N LEU A 100 18.37 -3.11 -16.75
CA LEU A 100 18.15 -3.10 -15.30
C LEU A 100 17.20 -1.97 -14.90
N HIS A 101 17.44 -0.77 -15.40
CA HIS A 101 16.57 0.40 -15.13
C HIS A 101 15.12 0.13 -15.52
N LYS A 102 14.88 -0.49 -16.69
CA LYS A 102 13.53 -0.86 -17.12
C LYS A 102 12.85 -1.86 -16.16
N ALA A 103 13.58 -2.85 -15.66
CA ALA A 103 13.05 -3.84 -14.73
C ALA A 103 12.74 -3.21 -13.35
N VAL A 104 13.63 -2.35 -12.86
CA VAL A 104 13.43 -1.60 -11.62
C VAL A 104 12.22 -0.67 -11.72
N PHE A 105 12.08 0.03 -12.84
CA PHE A 105 10.92 0.91 -13.07
C PHE A 105 9.60 0.12 -13.05
N LYS A 106 9.58 -1.06 -13.68
CA LYS A 106 8.43 -1.97 -13.62
C LYS A 106 8.14 -2.44 -12.17
N SER A 107 9.21 -2.71 -11.39
CA SER A 107 9.06 -3.05 -9.97
C SER A 107 8.46 -1.88 -9.17
N LEU A 108 8.90 -0.66 -9.44
CA LEU A 108 8.37 0.55 -8.77
C LEU A 108 6.90 0.78 -9.10
N GLU A 109 6.48 0.58 -10.34
CA GLU A 109 5.06 0.65 -10.72
C GLU A 109 4.22 -0.41 -9.98
N LEU A 110 4.70 -1.65 -9.89
CA LEU A 110 4.01 -2.71 -9.14
C LEU A 110 3.98 -2.43 -7.64
N PHE A 111 5.08 -1.96 -7.07
CA PHE A 111 5.17 -1.55 -5.66
C PHE A 111 4.17 -0.44 -5.34
N ASN A 112 4.14 0.61 -6.16
CA ASN A 112 3.20 1.70 -6.00
C ASN A 112 1.75 1.24 -6.15
N ASN A 113 1.46 0.33 -7.09
CA ASN A 113 0.12 -0.22 -7.29
C ASN A 113 -0.29 -1.16 -6.14
N LYS A 114 0.62 -1.96 -5.61
CA LYS A 114 0.40 -2.85 -4.46
C LYS A 114 0.14 -2.06 -3.16
N ASN A 115 0.83 -0.94 -3.01
CA ASN A 115 0.70 -0.03 -1.87
C ASN A 115 -0.42 1.02 -2.06
N GLN A 116 -1.01 1.13 -3.25
CA GLN A 116 -2.23 1.92 -3.42
C GLN A 116 -3.39 1.18 -2.76
N SER A 117 -3.82 1.69 -1.61
CA SER A 117 -5.13 1.36 -1.05
C SER A 117 -6.19 1.41 -2.14
N PRO A 118 -7.16 0.48 -2.21
CA PRO A 118 -8.21 0.52 -3.22
C PRO A 118 -8.82 1.93 -3.26
N LYS A 119 -9.05 2.45 -4.46
CA LYS A 119 -9.59 3.81 -4.62
C LYS A 119 -11.08 3.90 -4.29
N PHE A 120 -11.74 2.76 -4.13
CA PHE A 120 -13.17 2.68 -3.85
C PHE A 120 -13.51 1.44 -3.03
N VAL A 121 -14.70 1.44 -2.45
CA VAL A 121 -15.35 0.29 -1.81
C VAL A 121 -16.73 0.09 -2.44
N THR A 122 -17.21 -1.16 -2.49
CA THR A 122 -18.57 -1.49 -2.93
C THR A 122 -19.43 -1.79 -1.71
N LEU A 123 -20.44 -0.95 -1.44
CA LEU A 123 -21.32 -1.07 -0.29
C LEU A 123 -22.79 -1.16 -0.70
N ASN A 124 -23.60 -1.78 0.16
CA ASN A 124 -25.06 -1.79 0.01
C ASN A 124 -25.61 -0.42 0.45
N THR A 125 -26.43 0.18 -0.39
CA THR A 125 -27.02 1.50 -0.16
C THR A 125 -28.54 1.45 -0.36
N ASP A 126 -29.20 2.57 -0.11
CA ASP A 126 -30.62 2.78 -0.46
C ASP A 126 -30.89 2.75 -1.98
N LYS A 127 -29.82 2.84 -2.79
CA LYS A 127 -29.87 2.74 -4.27
C LYS A 127 -29.34 1.40 -4.80
N GLY A 128 -29.13 0.41 -3.92
CA GLY A 128 -28.52 -0.88 -4.28
C GLY A 128 -27.00 -0.90 -4.01
N LYS A 129 -26.28 -1.81 -4.67
CA LYS A 129 -24.81 -1.88 -4.55
C LYS A 129 -24.19 -0.68 -5.28
N THR A 130 -23.40 0.11 -4.55
CA THR A 130 -22.79 1.35 -5.07
C THR A 130 -21.29 1.32 -4.88
N LEU A 131 -20.55 1.75 -5.91
CA LEU A 131 -19.12 2.04 -5.82
C LEU A 131 -18.92 3.41 -5.17
N ILE A 132 -18.18 3.44 -4.08
CA ILE A 132 -17.92 4.66 -3.30
C ILE A 132 -16.44 4.95 -3.37
N TYR A 133 -16.04 5.98 -4.09
CA TYR A 133 -14.67 6.42 -4.24
C TYR A 133 -14.21 7.20 -3.02
N PHE A 134 -13.05 6.85 -2.47
CA PHE A 134 -12.53 7.43 -1.23
C PHE A 134 -12.18 8.91 -1.36
N ASP A 135 -11.78 9.34 -2.55
CA ASP A 135 -11.49 10.74 -2.84
C ASP A 135 -12.75 11.63 -2.89
N GLN A 136 -13.94 11.05 -2.94
CA GLN A 136 -15.21 11.78 -2.90
C GLN A 136 -15.82 11.87 -1.50
N LEU A 137 -15.33 11.06 -0.54
CA LEU A 137 -15.88 11.02 0.81
C LEU A 137 -15.42 12.23 1.66
N VAL A 138 -16.35 12.81 2.38
CA VAL A 138 -16.10 13.87 3.37
C VAL A 138 -16.20 13.31 4.78
N TYR A 139 -17.37 12.83 5.17
CA TYR A 139 -17.57 12.16 6.46
C TYR A 139 -18.76 11.20 6.41
N ILE A 140 -18.82 10.31 7.39
CA ILE A 140 -19.87 9.30 7.53
C ILE A 140 -20.40 9.40 8.95
N LYS A 141 -21.73 9.45 9.09
CA LYS A 141 -22.40 9.49 10.40
C LYS A 141 -23.46 8.43 10.53
N VAL A 142 -23.88 8.14 11.76
CA VAL A 142 -25.07 7.31 12.03
C VAL A 142 -26.28 8.03 11.45
N SER A 143 -27.13 7.30 10.71
CA SER A 143 -28.36 7.86 10.18
C SER A 143 -29.34 8.21 11.30
N ALA A 144 -30.05 9.31 11.13
CA ALA A 144 -31.07 9.74 12.08
C ALA A 144 -32.32 8.84 12.04
N SER A 145 -32.60 8.20 10.89
CA SER A 145 -33.77 7.35 10.68
C SER A 145 -33.60 5.92 11.22
N ASP A 146 -32.40 5.35 11.11
CA ASP A 146 -32.08 4.01 11.62
C ASP A 146 -30.61 3.93 12.05
N SER A 147 -30.36 3.59 13.29
CA SER A 147 -28.98 3.51 13.84
C SER A 147 -28.10 2.44 13.19
N ARG A 148 -28.69 1.44 12.51
CA ARG A 148 -27.98 0.41 11.74
C ARG A 148 -27.45 0.98 10.43
N ASP A 149 -28.07 2.02 9.90
CA ASP A 149 -27.69 2.67 8.66
C ASP A 149 -26.69 3.82 8.93
N LYS A 150 -25.92 4.18 7.90
CA LYS A 150 -24.97 5.30 7.94
C LYS A 150 -25.23 6.25 6.78
N GLU A 151 -25.18 7.54 7.06
CA GLU A 151 -25.24 8.61 6.04
C GLU A 151 -23.81 9.02 5.66
N VAL A 152 -23.54 9.03 4.39
CA VAL A 152 -22.27 9.46 3.79
C VAL A 152 -22.48 10.81 3.15
N LEU A 153 -21.64 11.80 3.48
CA LEU A 153 -21.56 13.06 2.78
C LEU A 153 -20.39 13.02 1.79
N PHE A 154 -20.64 13.42 0.57
CA PHE A 154 -19.66 13.54 -0.50
C PHE A 154 -19.19 14.99 -0.71
N VAL A 155 -18.09 15.15 -1.46
CA VAL A 155 -17.50 16.47 -1.78
C VAL A 155 -18.42 17.38 -2.60
N ASP A 156 -19.37 16.80 -3.34
CA ASP A 156 -20.41 17.50 -4.11
C ASP A 156 -21.67 17.81 -3.28
N ASP A 157 -21.59 17.65 -1.96
CA ASP A 157 -22.68 17.80 -0.99
C ASP A 157 -23.84 16.79 -1.16
N SER A 158 -23.71 15.80 -2.02
CA SER A 158 -24.66 14.70 -2.10
C SER A 158 -24.59 13.80 -0.86
N ILE A 159 -25.71 13.15 -0.54
CA ILE A 159 -25.84 12.23 0.60
C ILE A 159 -26.31 10.88 0.08
N LEU A 160 -25.68 9.81 0.58
CA LEU A 160 -26.04 8.43 0.32
C LEU A 160 -26.22 7.69 1.66
N VAL A 161 -27.19 6.76 1.70
CA VAL A 161 -27.43 5.96 2.90
C VAL A 161 -26.88 4.55 2.70
N LEU A 162 -25.88 4.19 3.53
CA LEU A 162 -25.36 2.83 3.61
C LEU A 162 -26.30 2.00 4.47
N LYS A 163 -26.68 0.83 3.97
CA LYS A 163 -27.65 -0.04 4.62
C LYS A 163 -26.99 -1.09 5.49
N ASN A 164 -27.44 -1.20 6.74
CA ASN A 164 -27.15 -2.28 7.66
C ASN A 164 -25.62 -2.55 7.83
N ILE A 165 -24.87 -1.52 8.12
CA ILE A 165 -23.42 -1.58 8.34
C ILE A 165 -23.02 -0.94 9.67
N ASN A 166 -22.14 -1.58 10.43
CA ASN A 166 -21.51 -0.98 11.62
C ASN A 166 -20.18 -0.31 11.26
N PHE A 167 -19.70 0.57 12.15
CA PHE A 167 -18.45 1.31 11.89
C PHE A 167 -17.20 0.43 11.88
N ASP A 168 -17.15 -0.66 12.64
CA ASP A 168 -15.97 -1.52 12.67
C ASP A 168 -15.82 -2.29 11.35
N SER A 169 -16.94 -2.82 10.81
CA SER A 169 -16.96 -3.43 9.48
C SER A 169 -16.70 -2.42 8.36
N LEU A 170 -17.17 -1.18 8.50
CA LEU A 170 -16.93 -0.12 7.52
C LEU A 170 -15.46 0.33 7.53
N LEU A 171 -14.88 0.57 8.70
CA LEU A 171 -13.47 0.97 8.83
C LEU A 171 -12.51 -0.11 8.36
N GLY A 172 -12.85 -1.39 8.50
CA GLY A 172 -12.07 -2.49 7.91
C GLY A 172 -12.02 -2.48 6.37
N GLN A 173 -12.89 -1.70 5.71
CA GLN A 173 -12.95 -1.55 4.26
C GLN A 173 -12.46 -0.18 3.77
N LEU A 174 -12.22 0.76 4.68
CA LEU A 174 -11.69 2.09 4.38
C LEU A 174 -10.19 2.15 4.67
N PRO A 175 -9.39 2.87 3.86
CA PRO A 175 -7.97 3.07 4.13
C PRO A 175 -7.75 3.80 5.47
N SER A 176 -7.02 3.18 6.38
CA SER A 176 -6.78 3.71 7.72
C SER A 176 -5.92 4.99 7.73
N ASP A 177 -5.14 5.21 6.68
CA ASP A 177 -4.35 6.41 6.42
C ASP A 177 -5.17 7.59 5.88
N GLN A 178 -6.43 7.35 5.46
CA GLN A 178 -7.31 8.36 4.89
C GLN A 178 -8.54 8.67 5.76
N PHE A 179 -8.94 7.75 6.62
CA PHE A 179 -10.16 7.85 7.41
C PHE A 179 -9.92 7.54 8.87
N CYS A 180 -10.61 8.26 9.75
CA CYS A 180 -10.56 8.03 11.19
C CYS A 180 -11.93 8.17 11.83
N ARG A 181 -12.22 7.30 12.80
CA ARG A 181 -13.37 7.45 13.68
C ARG A 181 -13.08 8.52 14.74
N VAL A 182 -13.92 9.51 14.86
CA VAL A 182 -13.73 10.65 15.77
C VAL A 182 -14.61 10.60 17.01
N ASN A 183 -15.72 9.86 16.94
CA ASN A 183 -16.59 9.57 18.07
C ASN A 183 -17.46 8.33 17.78
N LYS A 184 -18.40 8.01 18.69
CA LYS A 184 -19.28 6.84 18.54
C LYS A 184 -20.19 6.88 17.30
N LYS A 185 -20.41 8.07 16.72
CA LYS A 185 -21.41 8.31 15.66
C LYS A 185 -20.81 8.75 14.33
N GLU A 186 -19.48 9.03 14.25
CA GLU A 186 -18.90 9.71 13.10
C GLU A 186 -17.51 9.21 12.73
N VAL A 187 -17.28 9.08 11.43
CA VAL A 187 -15.99 8.81 10.77
C VAL A 187 -15.72 9.95 9.80
N VAL A 188 -14.51 10.47 9.73
CA VAL A 188 -14.12 11.59 8.87
C VAL A 188 -12.97 11.22 7.94
N ALA A 189 -12.96 11.77 6.73
CA ALA A 189 -11.80 11.76 5.86
C ALA A 189 -10.80 12.85 6.28
N PHE A 190 -9.52 12.51 6.46
CA PHE A 190 -8.49 13.49 6.89
C PHE A 190 -8.39 14.71 5.97
N LYS A 191 -8.52 14.49 4.66
CA LYS A 191 -8.50 15.57 3.66
C LYS A 191 -9.63 16.60 3.82
N ALA A 192 -10.75 16.21 4.45
CA ALA A 192 -11.90 17.09 4.67
C ALA A 192 -11.72 17.99 5.89
N ILE A 193 -10.74 17.73 6.74
CA ILE A 193 -10.49 18.52 7.95
C ILE A 193 -9.84 19.85 7.57
N HIS A 194 -10.40 20.95 8.06
CA HIS A 194 -9.83 22.28 7.96
C HIS A 194 -8.96 22.60 9.17
N SER A 195 -9.49 22.36 10.39
CA SER A 195 -8.78 22.58 11.65
C SER A 195 -9.35 21.67 12.74
N PHE A 196 -8.59 21.49 13.81
CA PHE A 196 -9.05 20.74 14.97
C PHE A 196 -8.55 21.37 16.28
N SER A 197 -9.28 21.12 17.35
CA SER A 197 -8.97 21.51 18.72
C SER A 197 -8.97 20.28 19.64
N HIS A 198 -8.93 20.49 20.95
CA HIS A 198 -8.96 19.40 21.92
C HIS A 198 -10.17 18.47 21.76
N ASN A 199 -11.34 18.99 21.47
CA ASN A 199 -12.62 18.27 21.49
C ASN A 199 -13.48 18.48 20.23
N GLU A 200 -12.99 19.20 19.22
CA GLU A 200 -13.76 19.54 18.03
C GLU A 200 -12.92 19.50 16.78
N LEU A 201 -13.53 19.08 15.66
CA LEU A 201 -13.00 19.20 14.31
C LEU A 201 -13.92 20.11 13.49
N VAL A 202 -13.31 20.94 12.66
CA VAL A 202 -14.00 21.81 11.70
C VAL A 202 -13.68 21.30 10.31
N LEU A 203 -14.69 21.01 9.49
CA LEU A 203 -14.49 20.55 8.14
C LEU A 203 -14.41 21.72 7.15
N LYS A 204 -13.79 21.47 5.99
CA LYS A 204 -13.74 22.40 4.85
C LYS A 204 -15.13 22.62 4.24
N ASN A 205 -15.97 21.57 4.27
CA ASN A 205 -17.35 21.59 3.78
C ASN A 205 -18.26 22.39 4.72
N LYS A 206 -19.31 22.97 4.13
CA LYS A 206 -20.29 23.80 4.85
C LYS A 206 -21.67 23.15 4.80
N LEU A 207 -22.44 23.41 5.84
CA LEU A 207 -23.87 23.11 5.84
C LEU A 207 -24.61 23.99 4.81
N LYS A 208 -25.83 23.60 4.45
CA LYS A 208 -26.71 24.42 3.58
C LYS A 208 -26.95 25.84 4.15
N SER A 209 -26.75 26.02 5.45
CA SER A 209 -26.81 27.35 6.15
C SER A 209 -25.56 28.20 5.91
N GLY A 210 -24.54 27.71 5.23
CA GLY A 210 -23.24 28.37 5.04
C GLY A 210 -22.25 28.23 6.21
N GLN A 211 -22.68 27.64 7.33
CA GLN A 211 -21.80 27.37 8.48
C GLN A 211 -20.92 26.15 8.24
N PRO A 212 -19.65 26.12 8.73
CA PRO A 212 -18.80 24.96 8.62
C PRO A 212 -19.37 23.78 9.40
N ILE A 213 -19.16 22.58 8.88
CA ILE A 213 -19.53 21.35 9.59
C ILE A 213 -18.55 21.16 10.74
N ARG A 214 -19.07 20.92 11.94
CA ARG A 214 -18.32 20.69 13.17
C ARG A 214 -18.63 19.29 13.70
N LEU A 215 -17.60 18.55 14.04
CA LEU A 215 -17.68 17.21 14.59
C LEU A 215 -17.02 17.19 15.97
N SER A 216 -17.58 16.45 16.92
CA SER A 216 -16.95 16.25 18.22
C SER A 216 -15.82 15.24 18.13
N LEU A 217 -14.66 15.53 18.71
CA LEU A 217 -13.56 14.60 18.91
C LEU A 217 -13.62 14.07 20.35
N SER A 218 -14.07 12.82 20.52
CA SER A 218 -14.16 12.25 21.85
C SER A 218 -12.80 11.66 22.30
N GLU A 219 -12.57 11.69 23.61
CA GLU A 219 -11.32 11.25 24.27
C GLU A 219 -10.89 9.85 23.82
N THR A 220 -11.84 8.92 23.73
CA THR A 220 -11.59 7.53 23.33
C THR A 220 -10.94 7.39 21.94
N TYR A 221 -11.25 8.28 21.00
CA TYR A 221 -10.76 8.22 19.62
C TYR A 221 -9.63 9.23 19.34
N ARG A 222 -9.33 10.08 20.30
CA ARG A 222 -8.36 11.17 20.15
C ARG A 222 -6.94 10.66 19.89
N SER A 223 -6.46 9.67 20.64
CA SER A 223 -5.10 9.14 20.49
C SER A 223 -4.90 8.56 19.07
N ALA A 224 -5.85 7.76 18.58
CA ALA A 224 -5.81 7.21 17.23
C ALA A 224 -5.81 8.31 16.16
N PHE A 225 -6.60 9.38 16.38
CA PHE A 225 -6.65 10.53 15.49
C PHE A 225 -5.29 11.27 15.44
N LEU A 226 -4.71 11.62 16.61
CA LEU A 226 -3.46 12.38 16.69
C LEU A 226 -2.26 11.61 16.12
N ASN A 227 -2.21 10.30 16.30
CA ASN A 227 -1.13 9.46 15.75
C ASN A 227 -0.98 9.58 14.23
N GLN A 228 -2.05 9.90 13.50
CA GLN A 228 -2.01 10.11 12.05
C GLN A 228 -1.28 11.39 11.64
N PHE A 229 -1.20 12.37 12.53
CA PHE A 229 -0.52 13.65 12.27
C PHE A 229 0.91 13.68 12.81
N LYS A 230 1.39 12.58 13.42
CA LYS A 230 2.73 12.50 14.06
C LYS A 230 2.97 13.63 15.09
N ILE A 231 1.89 14.04 15.81
CA ILE A 231 1.89 15.09 16.82
C ILE A 231 1.84 14.45 18.22
#